data_12e3420c58191455170869e11379f346
#
_entry.id   12e3420c58191455170869e11379f346
#
_cell.length_a   1.000
_cell.length_b   1.000
_cell.length_c   1.000
_cell.angle_alpha   90.00
_cell.angle_beta   90.00
_cell.angle_gamma   90.00
#
_symmetry.space_group_name_H-M   'P 1'
#
loop_
_entity.id
_entity.type
_entity.pdbx_description
1 polymer ?
#
loop_
_entity_poly.entity_id
_entity_poly.type
_entity_poly.pdbx_seq_one_letter_code
_entity_poly.pdbx_strand_id
1 'polypeptide(L)'
;MRLQQTRNLLYKTRMTKLEQTLQQNFFASLGEASQILRLFDFLPDIYLYLKDTQGRFTAVNESLVRLRGVKSECDLLGKTDLEIHPVFWGRKYQQEDQQVIESGREIQNQVWLVPGGDGKLASFASSKIPLRANHGEVIGLAGVMYSLNEQTTTTRYPDAVQIATELINRNYADPIEIQHVAKCASLSTSQLNRRFQTKYQMSPSEYLQRVRIHHASQALIDTETQIGIIALQNGFYDQAHLTRLFRRWMGLTPLEFRRESRQKPMFPQP
;
A
#
# COMPACT_ATOMS: atom_id res chain seq x y z
N MET A 1 -12.42 -4.92 14.57
CA MET A 1 -11.47 -5.62 15.45
C MET A 1 -12.05 -6.78 16.26
N ARG A 2 -13.15 -6.64 16.99
CA ARG A 2 -13.78 -7.78 17.74
C ARG A 2 -14.26 -8.93 16.86
N LEU A 3 -14.83 -8.69 15.68
CA LEU A 3 -15.42 -9.74 14.83
C LEU A 3 -14.42 -10.76 14.26
N GLN A 4 -13.18 -10.38 14.03
CA GLN A 4 -12.19 -11.27 13.41
C GLN A 4 -11.36 -12.06 14.44
N GLN A 5 -11.10 -11.48 15.61
CA GLN A 5 -10.62 -12.26 16.76
C GLN A 5 -11.67 -13.30 17.16
N THR A 6 -12.94 -12.93 17.13
CA THR A 6 -14.06 -13.85 17.35
C THR A 6 -14.12 -14.92 16.25
N ARG A 7 -13.82 -14.59 15.00
CA ARG A 7 -13.84 -15.55 13.88
C ARG A 7 -12.70 -16.59 13.99
N ASN A 8 -11.49 -16.16 14.33
CA ASN A 8 -10.36 -17.07 14.58
C ASN A 8 -10.56 -17.92 15.86
N LEU A 9 -11.14 -17.33 16.90
CA LEU A 9 -11.53 -18.07 18.10
C LEU A 9 -12.68 -19.05 17.83
N LEU A 10 -13.69 -18.64 17.08
CA LEU A 10 -14.84 -19.48 16.69
C LEU A 10 -14.42 -20.61 15.74
N TYR A 11 -13.41 -20.39 14.88
CA TYR A 11 -12.87 -21.47 14.03
C TYR A 11 -12.13 -22.51 14.87
N LYS A 12 -11.32 -22.11 15.83
CA LYS A 12 -10.63 -23.03 16.77
C LYS A 12 -11.59 -23.72 17.74
N THR A 13 -12.69 -23.06 18.13
CA THR A 13 -13.69 -23.65 19.05
C THR A 13 -14.64 -24.65 18.38
N ARG A 14 -14.67 -24.73 17.03
CA ARG A 14 -15.49 -25.69 16.29
C ARG A 14 -14.75 -26.95 15.87
N MET A 15 -13.42 -26.98 15.97
CA MET A 15 -12.63 -28.15 15.59
C MET A 15 -12.68 -29.21 16.68
N THR A 16 -12.97 -30.43 16.29
CA THR A 16 -12.88 -31.60 17.16
C THR A 16 -11.39 -31.85 17.52
N LYS A 17 -11.18 -32.57 18.60
CA LYS A 17 -9.81 -32.94 19.04
C LYS A 17 -9.06 -33.74 17.96
N LEU A 18 -9.77 -34.54 17.18
CA LEU A 18 -9.25 -35.31 16.06
C LEU A 18 -8.76 -34.41 14.92
N GLU A 19 -9.58 -33.42 14.55
CA GLU A 19 -9.23 -32.44 13.50
C GLU A 19 -8.03 -31.58 13.88
N GLN A 20 -7.91 -31.17 15.14
CA GLN A 20 -6.76 -30.44 15.65
C GLN A 20 -5.50 -31.30 15.59
N THR A 21 -5.58 -32.58 15.98
CA THR A 21 -4.44 -33.52 15.92
C THR A 21 -4.02 -33.78 14.49
N LEU A 22 -4.97 -33.99 13.56
CA LEU A 22 -4.69 -34.16 12.14
C LEU A 22 -3.93 -32.96 11.56
N GLN A 23 -4.42 -31.74 11.83
CA GLN A 23 -3.80 -30.51 11.38
C GLN A 23 -2.38 -30.34 11.94
N GLN A 24 -2.21 -30.55 13.24
CA GLN A 24 -0.90 -30.45 13.90
C GLN A 24 0.11 -31.45 13.32
N ASN A 25 -0.29 -32.71 13.14
CA ASN A 25 0.56 -33.74 12.57
C ASN A 25 0.95 -33.43 11.14
N PHE A 26 0.01 -32.91 10.33
CA PHE A 26 0.27 -32.50 8.95
C PHE A 26 1.31 -31.38 8.90
N PHE A 27 1.12 -30.29 9.66
CA PHE A 27 2.07 -29.18 9.69
C PHE A 27 3.42 -29.59 10.29
N ALA A 28 3.47 -30.48 11.26
CA ALA A 28 4.71 -31.00 11.81
C ALA A 28 5.48 -31.88 10.81
N SER A 29 4.80 -32.50 9.84
CA SER A 29 5.41 -33.30 8.78
C SER A 29 5.86 -32.46 7.56
N LEU A 30 5.50 -31.17 7.47
CA LEU A 30 6.00 -30.28 6.45
C LEU A 30 7.49 -30.01 6.64
N GLY A 31 8.31 -30.44 5.68
CA GLY A 31 9.78 -30.30 5.77
C GLY A 31 10.20 -28.83 5.69
N GLU A 32 9.71 -28.11 4.67
CA GLU A 32 10.03 -26.69 4.47
C GLU A 32 8.75 -25.86 4.30
N ALA A 33 8.50 -24.93 5.23
CA ALA A 33 7.39 -23.99 5.10
C ALA A 33 7.49 -23.12 3.85
N SER A 34 8.69 -22.93 3.30
CA SER A 34 8.96 -22.24 2.03
C SER A 34 8.19 -22.81 0.84
N GLN A 35 7.87 -24.11 0.85
CA GLN A 35 7.09 -24.75 -0.21
C GLN A 35 5.70 -24.13 -0.36
N ILE A 36 5.08 -23.70 0.73
CA ILE A 36 3.77 -23.02 0.71
C ILE A 36 3.89 -21.65 0.06
N LEU A 37 5.02 -20.95 0.25
CA LEU A 37 5.25 -19.62 -0.31
C LEU A 37 5.29 -19.65 -1.84
N ARG A 38 5.74 -20.76 -2.46
CA ARG A 38 5.75 -20.94 -3.91
C ARG A 38 4.36 -20.88 -4.57
N LEU A 39 3.29 -21.12 -3.82
CA LEU A 39 1.92 -20.94 -4.34
C LEU A 39 1.65 -19.49 -4.75
N PHE A 40 2.31 -18.54 -4.12
CA PHE A 40 2.16 -17.11 -4.44
C PHE A 40 2.84 -16.71 -5.74
N ASP A 41 3.75 -17.52 -6.29
CA ASP A 41 4.36 -17.28 -7.61
C ASP A 41 3.34 -17.51 -8.76
N PHE A 42 2.30 -18.32 -8.50
CA PHE A 42 1.22 -18.57 -9.45
C PHE A 42 0.06 -17.57 -9.35
N LEU A 43 0.13 -16.61 -8.41
CA LEU A 43 -0.88 -15.57 -8.23
C LEU A 43 -0.35 -14.24 -8.81
N PRO A 44 -0.75 -13.87 -10.04
CA PRO A 44 -0.40 -12.57 -10.58
C PRO A 44 -0.98 -11.48 -9.68
N ASP A 45 -0.30 -10.34 -9.59
CA ASP A 45 -0.74 -9.14 -8.86
C ASP A 45 -0.92 -9.31 -7.34
N ILE A 46 -0.45 -10.44 -6.79
CA ILE A 46 -0.25 -10.66 -5.37
C ILE A 46 1.24 -10.57 -5.06
N TYR A 47 1.61 -9.63 -4.21
CA TYR A 47 2.99 -9.34 -3.85
C TYR A 47 3.24 -9.79 -2.42
N LEU A 48 3.96 -10.91 -2.27
CA LEU A 48 4.30 -11.50 -0.98
C LEU A 48 5.75 -11.15 -0.61
N TYR A 49 5.97 -10.85 0.66
CA TYR A 49 7.31 -10.69 1.23
C TYR A 49 7.36 -11.14 2.68
N LEU A 50 8.52 -11.60 3.10
CA LEU A 50 8.86 -11.86 4.50
C LEU A 50 10.03 -10.97 4.87
N LYS A 51 10.05 -10.50 6.11
CA LYS A 51 11.16 -9.71 6.68
C LYS A 51 11.52 -10.19 8.08
N ASP A 52 12.77 -10.04 8.43
CA ASP A 52 13.24 -10.26 9.81
C ASP A 52 12.89 -9.07 10.73
N THR A 53 13.27 -9.15 12.00
CA THR A 53 13.03 -8.10 12.99
C THR A 53 13.80 -6.80 12.72
N GLN A 54 14.80 -6.83 11.83
CA GLN A 54 15.55 -5.64 11.38
C GLN A 54 14.94 -5.02 10.12
N GLY A 55 13.83 -5.55 9.63
CA GLY A 55 13.15 -5.07 8.41
C GLY A 55 13.85 -5.47 7.11
N ARG A 56 14.76 -6.45 7.14
CA ARG A 56 15.45 -6.96 5.95
C ARG A 56 14.60 -8.03 5.29
N PHE A 57 14.43 -7.94 3.98
CA PHE A 57 13.74 -8.96 3.20
C PHE A 57 14.42 -10.30 3.32
N THR A 58 13.67 -11.34 3.67
CA THR A 58 14.14 -12.74 3.82
C THR A 58 13.50 -13.66 2.80
N ALA A 59 12.38 -13.29 2.21
CA ALA A 59 11.75 -13.95 1.07
C ALA A 59 10.83 -12.96 0.33
N VAL A 60 10.72 -13.13 -0.98
CA VAL A 60 9.75 -12.41 -1.82
C VAL A 60 9.26 -13.36 -2.92
N ASN A 61 8.05 -13.13 -3.46
CA ASN A 61 7.58 -13.88 -4.61
C ASN A 61 7.97 -13.22 -5.94
N GLU A 62 7.85 -13.97 -7.04
CA GLU A 62 8.18 -13.47 -8.38
C GLU A 62 7.40 -12.21 -8.78
N SER A 63 6.14 -12.08 -8.36
CA SER A 63 5.35 -10.90 -8.67
C SER A 63 5.97 -9.64 -8.04
N LEU A 64 6.52 -9.73 -6.83
CA LEU A 64 7.22 -8.59 -6.21
C LEU A 64 8.55 -8.29 -6.92
N VAL A 65 9.30 -9.31 -7.34
CA VAL A 65 10.52 -9.15 -8.15
C VAL A 65 10.20 -8.35 -9.43
N ARG A 66 9.17 -8.74 -10.16
CA ARG A 66 8.69 -8.04 -11.36
C ARG A 66 8.24 -6.60 -11.05
N LEU A 67 7.44 -6.41 -9.99
CA LEU A 67 6.98 -5.08 -9.59
C LEU A 67 8.14 -4.12 -9.28
N ARG A 68 9.26 -4.65 -8.77
CA ARG A 68 10.47 -3.86 -8.43
C ARG A 68 11.43 -3.68 -9.61
N GLY A 69 11.16 -4.31 -10.74
CA GLY A 69 12.02 -4.23 -11.92
C GLY A 69 13.42 -4.82 -11.69
N VAL A 70 13.59 -5.69 -10.70
CA VAL A 70 14.87 -6.37 -10.41
C VAL A 70 14.93 -7.72 -11.12
N LYS A 71 16.14 -8.28 -11.25
CA LYS A 71 16.36 -9.50 -12.02
C LYS A 71 15.96 -10.76 -11.26
N SER A 72 16.12 -10.75 -9.96
CA SER A 72 15.87 -11.92 -9.10
C SER A 72 15.55 -11.52 -7.67
N GLU A 73 15.04 -12.47 -6.89
CA GLU A 73 14.85 -12.35 -5.45
C GLU A 73 16.14 -11.94 -4.73
N CYS A 74 17.30 -12.47 -5.15
CA CYS A 74 18.61 -12.17 -4.56
C CYS A 74 18.94 -10.66 -4.55
N ASP A 75 18.38 -9.90 -5.48
CA ASP A 75 18.58 -8.45 -5.54
C ASP A 75 17.86 -7.70 -4.41
N LEU A 76 16.91 -8.35 -3.74
CA LEU A 76 16.12 -7.79 -2.63
C LEU A 76 16.49 -8.39 -1.27
N LEU A 77 16.94 -9.64 -1.22
CA LEU A 77 17.27 -10.33 0.04
C LEU A 77 18.34 -9.58 0.83
N GLY A 78 18.13 -9.48 2.14
CA GLY A 78 19.01 -8.78 3.07
C GLY A 78 18.89 -7.25 3.04
N LYS A 79 18.22 -6.65 2.07
CA LYS A 79 17.98 -5.21 1.99
C LYS A 79 16.76 -4.81 2.81
N THR A 80 16.75 -3.55 3.22
CA THR A 80 15.63 -2.90 3.91
C THR A 80 14.82 -2.02 2.94
N ASP A 81 13.64 -1.58 3.36
CA ASP A 81 12.84 -0.64 2.55
C ASP A 81 13.57 0.66 2.23
N LEU A 82 14.48 1.13 3.11
CA LEU A 82 15.25 2.36 2.86
C LEU A 82 16.27 2.22 1.75
N GLU A 83 16.67 0.98 1.43
CA GLU A 83 17.63 0.70 0.37
C GLU A 83 16.96 0.50 -0.99
N ILE A 84 15.68 0.07 -0.99
CA ILE A 84 14.94 -0.26 -2.23
C ILE A 84 13.82 0.72 -2.57
N HIS A 85 13.52 1.65 -1.68
CA HIS A 85 12.49 2.68 -1.90
C HIS A 85 13.04 4.09 -1.71
N PRO A 86 12.41 5.11 -2.29
CA PRO A 86 12.66 6.50 -1.90
C PRO A 86 12.51 6.65 -0.38
N VAL A 87 13.38 7.44 0.23
CA VAL A 87 13.53 7.55 1.69
C VAL A 87 12.19 7.71 2.42
N PHE A 88 11.30 8.54 1.87
CA PHE A 88 9.98 8.77 2.43
C PHE A 88 9.15 7.48 2.52
N TRP A 89 9.03 6.73 1.42
CA TRP A 89 8.25 5.49 1.39
C TRP A 89 8.91 4.41 2.23
N GLY A 90 10.25 4.29 2.14
CA GLY A 90 11.00 3.35 2.96
C GLY A 90 10.77 3.57 4.46
N ARG A 91 10.81 4.82 4.95
CA ARG A 91 10.50 5.15 6.36
C ARG A 91 9.06 4.78 6.74
N LYS A 92 8.09 5.04 5.85
CA LYS A 92 6.68 4.69 6.10
C LYS A 92 6.47 3.19 6.24
N TYR A 93 7.07 2.41 5.35
CA TYR A 93 6.98 0.94 5.39
C TYR A 93 7.67 0.39 6.64
N GLN A 94 8.86 0.91 6.99
CA GLN A 94 9.55 0.52 8.22
C GLN A 94 8.75 0.84 9.48
N GLN A 95 8.12 2.01 9.57
CA GLN A 95 7.29 2.37 10.73
C GLN A 95 6.13 1.40 10.92
N GLU A 96 5.48 1.01 9.81
CA GLU A 96 4.38 0.04 9.86
C GLU A 96 4.89 -1.37 10.22
N ASP A 97 6.01 -1.79 9.64
CA ASP A 97 6.67 -3.07 9.95
C ASP A 97 7.05 -3.13 11.44
N GLN A 98 7.67 -2.08 11.95
CA GLN A 98 8.05 -1.97 13.35
C GLN A 98 6.85 -2.05 14.29
N GLN A 99 5.74 -1.39 13.92
CA GLN A 99 4.49 -1.49 14.67
C GLN A 99 3.99 -2.94 14.77
N VAL A 100 4.07 -3.72 13.67
CA VAL A 100 3.67 -5.14 13.66
C VAL A 100 4.61 -5.97 14.55
N ILE A 101 5.92 -5.76 14.44
CA ILE A 101 6.93 -6.50 15.19
C ILE A 101 6.80 -6.22 16.69
N GLU A 102 6.74 -4.95 17.09
CA GLU A 102 6.69 -4.54 18.50
C GLU A 102 5.36 -4.88 19.18
N SER A 103 4.24 -4.64 18.49
CA SER A 103 2.93 -4.92 19.07
C SER A 103 2.56 -6.41 19.02
N GLY A 104 3.21 -7.18 18.14
CA GLY A 104 2.85 -8.56 17.84
C GLY A 104 1.42 -8.70 17.29
N ARG A 105 0.84 -7.62 16.73
CA ARG A 105 -0.51 -7.57 16.17
C ARG A 105 -0.46 -7.44 14.66
N GLU A 106 -1.43 -8.04 14.00
CA GLU A 106 -1.60 -7.95 12.56
C GLU A 106 -2.18 -6.60 12.13
N ILE A 107 -1.81 -6.17 10.92
CA ILE A 107 -2.46 -5.08 10.18
C ILE A 107 -3.20 -5.71 9.01
N GLN A 108 -4.46 -5.33 8.80
CA GLN A 108 -5.29 -5.92 7.75
C GLN A 108 -5.80 -4.85 6.79
N ASN A 109 -5.65 -5.12 5.50
CA ASN A 109 -6.22 -4.34 4.40
C ASN A 109 -5.91 -2.82 4.49
N GLN A 110 -4.71 -2.47 4.96
CA GLN A 110 -4.26 -1.07 4.94
C GLN A 110 -4.12 -0.61 3.49
N VAL A 111 -4.86 0.44 3.12
CA VAL A 111 -4.82 0.97 1.76
C VAL A 111 -3.70 1.98 1.61
N TRP A 112 -2.88 1.75 0.60
CA TRP A 112 -1.79 2.61 0.17
C TRP A 112 -2.07 3.19 -1.21
N LEU A 113 -1.86 4.50 -1.36
CA LEU A 113 -1.75 5.16 -2.66
C LEU A 113 -0.28 5.45 -2.90
N VAL A 114 0.32 4.75 -3.82
CA VAL A 114 1.75 4.85 -4.12
C VAL A 114 1.96 5.24 -5.59
N PRO A 115 3.10 5.89 -5.92
CA PRO A 115 3.45 6.16 -7.30
C PRO A 115 3.52 4.87 -8.11
N GLY A 116 2.79 4.81 -9.22
CA GLY A 116 2.95 3.77 -10.24
C GLY A 116 4.01 4.14 -11.26
N GLY A 117 4.49 3.16 -12.03
CA GLY A 117 5.51 3.36 -13.05
C GLY A 117 5.09 4.28 -14.21
N ASP A 118 3.78 4.46 -14.41
CA ASP A 118 3.19 5.34 -15.43
C ASP A 118 2.95 6.78 -14.95
N GLY A 119 3.46 7.16 -13.78
CA GLY A 119 3.26 8.47 -13.16
C GLY A 119 1.86 8.67 -12.55
N LYS A 120 0.99 7.64 -12.57
CA LYS A 120 -0.29 7.67 -11.89
C LYS A 120 -0.18 7.07 -10.49
N LEU A 121 -1.18 7.36 -9.65
CA LEU A 121 -1.30 6.67 -8.37
C LEU A 121 -1.87 5.27 -8.57
N ALA A 122 -1.14 4.29 -8.06
CA ALA A 122 -1.62 2.93 -7.90
C ALA A 122 -2.13 2.72 -6.47
N SER A 123 -3.27 2.06 -6.35
CA SER A 123 -3.89 1.75 -5.06
C SER A 123 -3.62 0.30 -4.70
N PHE A 124 -3.02 0.06 -3.55
CA PHE A 124 -2.75 -1.27 -3.04
C PHE A 124 -3.40 -1.46 -1.67
N ALA A 125 -3.93 -2.66 -1.42
CA ALA A 125 -4.25 -3.10 -0.08
C ALA A 125 -3.11 -3.99 0.43
N SER A 126 -2.65 -3.72 1.64
CA SER A 126 -1.58 -4.47 2.31
C SER A 126 -2.07 -5.05 3.62
N SER A 127 -1.72 -6.30 3.87
CA SER A 127 -1.93 -6.95 5.17
C SER A 127 -0.61 -7.52 5.66
N LYS A 128 -0.35 -7.40 6.96
CA LYS A 128 0.89 -7.84 7.58
C LYS A 128 0.57 -8.63 8.84
N ILE A 129 1.30 -9.73 9.05
CA ILE A 129 1.20 -10.55 10.25
C ILE A 129 2.56 -10.72 10.89
N PRO A 130 2.68 -10.76 12.24
CA PRO A 130 3.94 -11.13 12.89
C PRO A 130 4.21 -12.62 12.69
N LEU A 131 5.44 -12.94 12.34
CA LEU A 131 5.94 -14.31 12.32
C LEU A 131 6.54 -14.66 13.68
N ARG A 132 6.19 -15.84 14.21
CA ARG A 132 6.61 -16.26 15.53
C ARG A 132 7.39 -17.57 15.47
N ALA A 133 8.45 -17.66 16.28
CA ALA A 133 9.12 -18.91 16.56
C ALA A 133 8.22 -19.85 17.40
N ASN A 134 8.61 -21.11 17.51
CA ASN A 134 7.84 -22.12 18.24
C ASN A 134 7.59 -21.77 19.72
N HIS A 135 8.46 -20.97 20.33
CA HIS A 135 8.32 -20.48 21.71
C HIS A 135 7.56 -19.14 21.83
N GLY A 136 7.00 -18.64 20.72
CA GLY A 136 6.09 -17.48 20.69
C GLY A 136 6.74 -16.12 20.45
N GLU A 137 8.07 -16.02 20.45
CA GLU A 137 8.82 -14.80 20.14
C GLU A 137 8.57 -14.36 18.69
N VAL A 138 8.43 -13.05 18.46
CA VAL A 138 8.32 -12.49 17.11
C VAL A 138 9.70 -12.45 16.47
N ILE A 139 9.87 -13.19 15.38
CA ILE A 139 11.12 -13.31 14.62
C ILE A 139 11.11 -12.50 13.31
N GLY A 140 10.01 -11.83 13.01
CA GLY A 140 9.84 -11.05 11.81
C GLY A 140 8.37 -10.86 11.47
N LEU A 141 8.11 -10.55 10.21
CA LEU A 141 6.75 -10.41 9.69
C LEU A 141 6.61 -11.03 8.29
N ALA A 142 5.39 -11.39 7.94
CA ALA A 142 4.97 -11.64 6.55
C ALA A 142 3.98 -10.57 6.13
N GLY A 143 4.15 -10.07 4.92
CA GLY A 143 3.25 -9.11 4.31
C GLY A 143 2.75 -9.59 2.95
N VAL A 144 1.49 -9.33 2.66
CA VAL A 144 0.90 -9.51 1.35
C VAL A 144 0.28 -8.20 0.89
N MET A 145 0.51 -7.85 -0.37
CA MET A 145 -0.03 -6.67 -1.00
C MET A 145 -0.67 -7.06 -2.34
N TYR A 146 -1.76 -6.40 -2.72
CA TYR A 146 -2.42 -6.59 -4.00
C TYR A 146 -2.98 -5.28 -4.53
N SER A 147 -3.04 -5.16 -5.87
CA SER A 147 -3.59 -3.97 -6.54
C SER A 147 -5.11 -3.89 -6.34
N LEU A 148 -5.61 -2.69 -6.00
CA LEU A 148 -7.04 -2.40 -5.96
C LEU A 148 -7.56 -1.86 -7.31
N ASN A 149 -6.64 -1.49 -8.22
CA ASN A 149 -7.01 -0.93 -9.53
C ASN A 149 -7.32 -2.02 -10.56
N GLU A 150 -6.73 -3.20 -10.39
CA GLU A 150 -6.80 -4.31 -11.36
C GLU A 150 -7.79 -5.41 -10.98
N GLN A 151 -8.77 -5.14 -10.14
CA GLN A 151 -9.86 -6.09 -10.04
C GLN A 151 -10.57 -6.15 -11.41
N THR A 152 -10.06 -7.02 -12.27
CA THR A 152 -10.73 -7.55 -13.45
C THR A 152 -12.00 -8.29 -13.01
N THR A 153 -12.97 -7.50 -12.55
CA THR A 153 -14.33 -8.00 -12.64
C THR A 153 -14.61 -8.02 -14.14
N THR A 154 -14.95 -9.20 -14.65
CA THR A 154 -15.50 -9.48 -15.97
C THR A 154 -16.80 -8.71 -16.24
N THR A 155 -16.99 -7.58 -15.63
CA THR A 155 -18.12 -6.70 -15.87
C THR A 155 -17.80 -5.82 -17.08
N ARG A 156 -18.59 -5.99 -18.10
CA ARG A 156 -18.55 -5.29 -19.42
C ARG A 156 -18.65 -3.76 -19.28
N TYR A 157 -18.80 -3.22 -18.08
CA TYR A 157 -18.95 -1.79 -17.77
C TYR A 157 -18.05 -1.41 -16.59
N PRO A 158 -17.38 -0.24 -16.64
CA PRO A 158 -16.55 0.24 -15.53
C PRO A 158 -17.42 0.44 -14.28
N ASP A 159 -16.89 0.02 -13.12
CA ASP A 159 -17.53 0.29 -11.82
C ASP A 159 -17.65 1.81 -11.61
N ALA A 160 -18.74 2.26 -11.03
CA ALA A 160 -18.98 3.69 -10.74
C ALA A 160 -17.83 4.33 -9.92
N VAL A 161 -17.16 3.56 -9.06
CA VAL A 161 -15.97 4.04 -8.34
C VAL A 161 -14.78 4.21 -9.28
N GLN A 162 -14.64 3.34 -10.27
CA GLN A 162 -13.60 3.46 -11.30
C GLN A 162 -13.82 4.73 -12.15
N ILE A 163 -15.06 5.00 -12.59
CA ILE A 163 -15.40 6.23 -13.31
C ILE A 163 -15.01 7.46 -12.47
N ALA A 164 -15.36 7.45 -11.19
CA ALA A 164 -15.06 8.55 -10.28
C ALA A 164 -13.55 8.76 -10.09
N THR A 165 -12.77 7.67 -9.90
CA THR A 165 -11.31 7.76 -9.75
C THR A 165 -10.62 8.22 -11.02
N GLU A 166 -11.07 7.75 -12.20
CA GLU A 166 -10.55 8.23 -13.49
C GLU A 166 -10.81 9.73 -13.69
N LEU A 167 -12.02 10.20 -13.35
CA LEU A 167 -12.37 11.62 -13.43
C LEU A 167 -11.48 12.46 -12.50
N ILE A 168 -11.28 12.03 -11.26
CA ILE A 168 -10.40 12.70 -10.30
C ILE A 168 -8.96 12.73 -10.84
N ASN A 169 -8.44 11.59 -11.30
CA ASN A 169 -7.06 11.48 -11.80
C ASN A 169 -6.80 12.32 -13.05
N ARG A 170 -7.80 12.52 -13.90
CA ARG A 170 -7.65 13.36 -15.12
C ARG A 170 -7.70 14.85 -14.82
N ASN A 171 -8.49 15.27 -13.83
CA ASN A 171 -8.80 16.68 -13.59
C ASN A 171 -8.33 17.17 -12.21
N TYR A 172 -7.40 16.47 -11.55
CA TYR A 172 -6.99 16.74 -10.17
C TYR A 172 -6.51 18.19 -9.95
N ALA A 173 -5.91 18.81 -10.97
CA ALA A 173 -5.37 20.16 -10.90
C ALA A 173 -6.48 21.24 -10.92
N ASP A 174 -7.64 20.91 -11.46
CA ASP A 174 -8.76 21.84 -11.59
C ASP A 174 -9.61 21.90 -10.30
N PRO A 175 -10.46 22.93 -10.14
CA PRO A 175 -11.47 22.97 -9.10
C PRO A 175 -12.52 21.87 -9.32
N ILE A 176 -12.35 20.74 -8.63
CA ILE A 176 -13.29 19.62 -8.70
C ILE A 176 -14.24 19.65 -7.51
N GLU A 177 -15.54 19.66 -7.81
CA GLU A 177 -16.59 19.42 -6.83
C GLU A 177 -16.93 17.93 -6.75
N ILE A 178 -16.85 17.34 -5.56
CA ILE A 178 -17.17 15.91 -5.35
C ILE A 178 -18.62 15.58 -5.73
N GLN A 179 -19.52 16.56 -5.63
CA GLN A 179 -20.90 16.40 -6.09
C GLN A 179 -20.97 16.18 -7.61
N HIS A 180 -20.15 16.89 -8.38
CA HIS A 180 -20.05 16.69 -9.83
C HIS A 180 -19.47 15.30 -10.17
N VAL A 181 -18.42 14.88 -9.47
CA VAL A 181 -17.83 13.53 -9.61
C VAL A 181 -18.86 12.44 -9.35
N ALA A 182 -19.69 12.60 -8.31
CA ALA A 182 -20.75 11.65 -8.00
C ALA A 182 -21.79 11.56 -9.13
N LYS A 183 -22.23 12.70 -9.66
CA LYS A 183 -23.17 12.74 -10.79
C LYS A 183 -22.63 12.04 -12.03
N CYS A 184 -21.36 12.29 -12.40
CA CYS A 184 -20.73 11.63 -13.54
C CYS A 184 -20.64 10.10 -13.36
N ALA A 185 -20.51 9.63 -12.12
CA ALA A 185 -20.52 8.21 -11.78
C ALA A 185 -21.95 7.65 -11.56
N SER A 186 -23.01 8.43 -11.85
CA SER A 186 -24.40 8.06 -11.62
C SER A 186 -24.72 7.68 -10.16
N LEU A 187 -24.08 8.40 -9.22
CA LEU A 187 -24.25 8.19 -7.78
C LEU A 187 -24.66 9.48 -7.08
N SER A 188 -25.33 9.35 -5.93
CA SER A 188 -25.38 10.45 -4.96
C SER A 188 -24.03 10.61 -4.26
N THR A 189 -23.76 11.80 -3.70
CA THR A 189 -22.54 12.05 -2.93
C THR A 189 -22.37 11.06 -1.76
N SER A 190 -23.47 10.73 -1.08
CA SER A 190 -23.45 9.74 0.02
C SER A 190 -23.10 8.32 -0.45
N GLN A 191 -23.64 7.92 -1.61
CA GLN A 191 -23.29 6.62 -2.20
C GLN A 191 -21.83 6.56 -2.63
N LEU A 192 -21.33 7.64 -3.25
CA LEU A 192 -19.92 7.74 -3.64
C LEU A 192 -19.01 7.64 -2.40
N ASN A 193 -19.29 8.42 -1.34
CA ASN A 193 -18.53 8.36 -0.09
C ASN A 193 -18.50 6.95 0.50
N ARG A 194 -19.64 6.27 0.60
CA ARG A 194 -19.72 4.91 1.13
C ARG A 194 -18.90 3.92 0.29
N ARG A 195 -18.99 3.98 -1.03
CA ARG A 195 -18.23 3.09 -1.92
C ARG A 195 -16.73 3.36 -1.87
N PHE A 196 -16.30 4.63 -1.81
CA PHE A 196 -14.90 4.99 -1.59
C PHE A 196 -14.39 4.50 -0.25
N GLN A 197 -15.19 4.65 0.82
CA GLN A 197 -14.83 4.15 2.13
C GLN A 197 -14.67 2.62 2.13
N THR A 198 -15.53 1.90 1.41
CA THR A 198 -15.44 0.44 1.29
C THR A 198 -14.21 0.00 0.50
N LYS A 199 -13.93 0.65 -0.65
CA LYS A 199 -12.86 0.22 -1.56
C LYS A 199 -11.49 0.77 -1.14
N TYR A 200 -11.41 2.06 -0.80
CA TYR A 200 -10.16 2.78 -0.56
C TYR A 200 -9.94 3.17 0.90
N GLN A 201 -10.91 2.89 1.81
CA GLN A 201 -10.88 3.26 3.22
C GLN A 201 -10.68 4.77 3.46
N MET A 202 -11.07 5.59 2.50
CA MET A 202 -11.00 7.05 2.54
C MET A 202 -12.17 7.70 1.80
N SER A 203 -12.37 9.00 1.99
CA SER A 203 -13.36 9.77 1.22
C SER A 203 -12.83 10.13 -0.18
N PRO A 204 -13.72 10.44 -1.17
CA PRO A 204 -13.31 10.96 -2.47
C PRO A 204 -12.48 12.24 -2.37
N SER A 205 -12.82 13.14 -1.44
CA SER A 205 -12.05 14.37 -1.18
C SER A 205 -10.65 14.09 -0.69
N GLU A 206 -10.49 13.11 0.19
CA GLU A 206 -9.18 12.66 0.67
C GLU A 206 -8.38 12.01 -0.46
N TYR A 207 -9.02 11.19 -1.30
CA TYR A 207 -8.40 10.61 -2.48
C TYR A 207 -7.85 11.71 -3.41
N LEU A 208 -8.66 12.73 -3.74
CA LEU A 208 -8.23 13.89 -4.54
C LEU A 208 -7.02 14.60 -3.91
N GLN A 209 -7.03 14.84 -2.60
CA GLN A 209 -5.89 15.45 -1.91
C GLN A 209 -4.62 14.62 -2.06
N ARG A 210 -4.70 13.30 -1.93
CA ARG A 210 -3.54 12.41 -2.11
C ARG A 210 -3.03 12.41 -3.55
N VAL A 211 -3.92 12.45 -4.55
CA VAL A 211 -3.54 12.60 -5.96
C VAL A 211 -2.77 13.90 -6.17
N ARG A 212 -3.28 15.02 -5.65
CA ARG A 212 -2.60 16.32 -5.72
C ARG A 212 -1.23 16.33 -5.05
N ILE A 213 -1.13 15.74 -3.86
CA ILE A 213 0.15 15.59 -3.13
C ILE A 213 1.14 14.76 -3.93
N HIS A 214 0.69 13.67 -4.56
CA HIS A 214 1.53 12.85 -5.41
C HIS A 214 2.14 13.66 -6.55
N HIS A 215 1.31 14.34 -7.35
CA HIS A 215 1.81 15.14 -8.47
C HIS A 215 2.69 16.31 -8.02
N ALA A 216 2.36 16.96 -6.91
CA ALA A 216 3.23 17.97 -6.30
C ALA A 216 4.57 17.38 -5.87
N SER A 217 4.60 16.14 -5.31
CA SER A 217 5.85 15.47 -4.93
C SER A 217 6.74 15.15 -6.14
N GLN A 218 6.15 14.73 -7.26
CA GLN A 218 6.90 14.53 -8.51
C GLN A 218 7.49 15.86 -9.01
N ALA A 219 6.69 16.92 -9.08
CA ALA A 219 7.17 18.23 -9.49
C ALA A 219 8.30 18.77 -8.58
N LEU A 220 8.26 18.46 -7.27
CA LEU A 220 9.33 18.82 -6.33
C LEU A 220 10.65 18.08 -6.60
N ILE A 221 10.57 16.84 -7.11
CA ILE A 221 11.74 16.02 -7.48
C ILE A 221 12.30 16.48 -8.83
N ASP A 222 11.41 16.61 -9.82
CA ASP A 222 11.79 16.72 -11.23
C ASP A 222 12.14 18.16 -11.64
N THR A 223 11.74 19.18 -10.86
CA THR A 223 11.88 20.58 -11.25
C THR A 223 12.46 21.49 -10.16
N GLU A 224 12.98 22.65 -10.57
CA GLU A 224 13.37 23.76 -9.68
C GLU A 224 12.23 24.76 -9.46
N THR A 225 11.05 24.48 -9.97
CA THR A 225 9.88 25.36 -9.88
C THR A 225 9.62 25.78 -8.44
N GLN A 226 9.28 27.03 -8.22
CA GLN A 226 8.93 27.57 -6.89
C GLN A 226 7.75 26.80 -6.29
N ILE A 227 7.82 26.53 -4.97
CA ILE A 227 6.81 25.73 -4.28
C ILE A 227 5.41 26.33 -4.40
N GLY A 228 5.31 27.67 -4.40
CA GLY A 228 4.04 28.36 -4.62
C GLY A 228 3.44 28.09 -6.00
N ILE A 229 4.26 28.04 -7.03
CA ILE A 229 3.83 27.70 -8.41
C ILE A 229 3.40 26.24 -8.48
N ILE A 230 4.20 25.33 -7.91
CA ILE A 230 3.82 23.90 -7.82
C ILE A 230 2.48 23.74 -7.12
N ALA A 231 2.22 24.50 -6.05
CA ALA A 231 0.95 24.45 -5.34
C ALA A 231 -0.22 24.77 -6.29
N LEU A 232 -0.16 25.89 -7.00
CA LEU A 232 -1.21 26.31 -7.90
C LEU A 232 -1.41 25.35 -9.08
N GLN A 233 -0.32 24.86 -9.68
CA GLN A 233 -0.37 23.90 -10.79
C GLN A 233 -0.96 22.54 -10.40
N ASN A 234 -0.96 22.20 -9.11
CA ASN A 234 -1.50 20.93 -8.60
C ASN A 234 -2.83 21.11 -7.84
N GLY A 235 -3.55 22.22 -8.07
CA GLY A 235 -4.89 22.43 -7.55
C GLY A 235 -4.96 22.80 -6.06
N PHE A 236 -3.86 23.26 -5.45
CA PHE A 236 -3.88 23.85 -4.12
C PHE A 236 -4.20 25.35 -4.23
N TYR A 237 -4.85 25.87 -3.20
CA TYR A 237 -5.21 27.29 -3.14
C TYR A 237 -3.98 28.21 -3.11
N ASP A 238 -2.99 27.82 -2.32
CA ASP A 238 -1.71 28.53 -2.14
C ASP A 238 -0.61 27.60 -1.61
N GLN A 239 0.59 28.13 -1.44
CA GLN A 239 1.73 27.42 -0.87
C GLN A 239 1.49 26.92 0.57
N ALA A 240 0.76 27.68 1.39
CA ALA A 240 0.48 27.33 2.79
C ALA A 240 -0.47 26.11 2.84
N HIS A 241 -1.47 26.07 1.95
CA HIS A 241 -2.38 24.94 1.81
C HIS A 241 -1.62 23.67 1.39
N LEU A 242 -0.75 23.76 0.37
CA LEU A 242 0.12 22.65 -0.01
C LEU A 242 0.98 22.21 1.17
N THR A 243 1.69 23.13 1.82
CA THR A 243 2.61 22.81 2.93
C THR A 243 1.93 22.07 4.06
N ARG A 244 0.73 22.52 4.45
CA ARG A 244 -0.06 21.90 5.53
C ARG A 244 -0.47 20.46 5.18
N LEU A 245 -1.02 20.24 3.97
CA LEU A 245 -1.44 18.91 3.53
C LEU A 245 -0.24 18.00 3.25
N PHE A 246 0.81 18.54 2.65
CA PHE A 246 2.04 17.81 2.38
C PHE A 246 2.66 17.29 3.68
N ARG A 247 2.78 18.16 4.70
CA ARG A 247 3.28 17.74 6.01
C ARG A 247 2.39 16.70 6.69
N ARG A 248 1.06 16.83 6.54
CA ARG A 248 0.10 15.85 7.08
C ARG A 248 0.31 14.46 6.45
N TRP A 249 0.50 14.38 5.15
CA TRP A 249 0.57 13.11 4.41
C TRP A 249 1.99 12.55 4.30
N MET A 250 2.95 13.44 4.10
CA MET A 250 4.35 13.08 3.86
C MET A 250 5.23 13.20 5.11
N GLY A 251 4.74 13.80 6.20
CA GLY A 251 5.51 14.02 7.43
C GLY A 251 6.59 15.10 7.32
N LEU A 252 6.82 15.63 6.13
CA LEU A 252 7.83 16.65 5.79
C LEU A 252 7.15 17.84 5.13
N THR A 253 7.80 19.00 5.18
CA THR A 253 7.42 20.12 4.31
C THR A 253 7.85 19.87 2.87
N PRO A 254 7.25 20.52 1.86
CA PRO A 254 7.68 20.42 0.46
C PRO A 254 9.18 20.74 0.26
N LEU A 255 9.72 21.70 1.00
CA LEU A 255 11.12 22.08 0.93
C LEU A 255 12.05 20.98 1.49
N GLU A 256 11.71 20.43 2.64
CA GLU A 256 12.45 19.31 3.25
C GLU A 256 12.43 18.10 2.33
N PHE A 257 11.27 17.75 1.78
CA PHE A 257 11.10 16.66 0.84
C PHE A 257 11.97 16.83 -0.42
N ARG A 258 11.99 18.03 -1.02
CA ARG A 258 12.86 18.35 -2.18
C ARG A 258 14.32 18.16 -1.85
N ARG A 259 14.77 18.59 -0.66
CA ARG A 259 16.17 18.42 -0.24
C ARG A 259 16.54 16.96 -0.04
N GLU A 260 15.71 16.18 0.64
CA GLU A 260 15.98 14.75 0.91
C GLU A 260 15.98 13.92 -0.39
N SER A 261 15.05 14.19 -1.30
CA SER A 261 14.93 13.44 -2.57
C SER A 261 16.13 13.63 -3.50
N ARG A 262 16.85 14.75 -3.39
CA ARG A 262 18.06 15.03 -4.20
C ARG A 262 19.33 14.40 -3.64
N GLN A 263 19.35 14.07 -2.36
CA GLN A 263 20.53 13.47 -1.73
C GLN A 263 20.68 11.97 -2.00
N LYS A 264 19.60 11.28 -2.41
CA LYS A 264 19.65 9.89 -2.85
C LYS A 264 18.95 9.78 -4.21
N PRO A 265 19.68 9.45 -5.29
CA PRO A 265 19.06 9.19 -6.57
C PRO A 265 18.05 8.04 -6.40
N MET A 266 16.83 8.26 -6.90
CA MET A 266 15.82 7.19 -7.03
C MET A 266 16.41 6.11 -7.93
N PHE A 267 16.20 4.83 -7.58
CA PHE A 267 16.45 3.73 -8.50
C PHE A 267 15.77 4.04 -9.84
N PRO A 268 16.43 3.72 -10.97
CA PRO A 268 15.79 3.89 -12.26
C PRO A 268 14.45 3.15 -12.23
N GLN A 269 13.41 3.88 -12.57
CA GLN A 269 12.11 3.30 -12.85
C GLN A 269 12.26 2.39 -14.07
N PRO A 270 11.63 1.22 -14.11
CA PRO A 270 11.68 0.34 -15.28
C PRO A 270 11.13 1.02 -16.52
#